data_bf279755cc46d9a6a491bd9fcf061dec
#
_entry.id   bf279755cc46d9a6a491bd9fcf061dec
#
_cell.length_a   1.000
_cell.length_b   1.000
_cell.length_c   1.000
_cell.angle_alpha   90.00
_cell.angle_beta   90.00
_cell.angle_gamma   90.00
#
_symmetry.space_group_name_H-M   'P 1'
#
loop_
_entity.id
_entity.type
_entity.pdbx_description
1 polymer ?
#
loop_
_entity_poly.entity_id
_entity_poly.type
_entity_poly.pdbx_seq_one_letter_code
_entity_poly.pdbx_strand_id
1 'polypeptide(L)'
;ETAGGERFSYKENLTASLHEAMSSGRDTLDLSLKVSPAVPIRLYTGIQTRAAVDVFDSTPVSIAVGTSAGDYTEHWTGTATEGDILLDPERYYPTDGSALFIRSYHPAAPHVNGEVRYELTGQEDLMLTDERSGSLSRRFDATETSLIHKHLLTQLSFRLRVKGAPDGYSVHAVKLNGLASVAKVSLSDGEVVPVGETSSVIIYSSDDGNGIPVVDGVVT
;
A
#
# COMPACT_ATOMS: atom_id res chain seq x y z
N GLU A 1 23.86 -30.87 21.30
CA GLU A 1 23.85 -29.41 21.27
C GLU A 1 22.79 -28.95 20.28
N THR A 2 21.75 -28.36 20.82
CA THR A 2 20.56 -27.93 20.14
C THR A 2 20.80 -26.59 19.48
N ALA A 3 20.83 -26.54 18.15
CA ALA A 3 20.63 -25.32 17.39
C ALA A 3 19.14 -24.97 17.40
N GLY A 4 18.82 -23.70 17.64
CA GLY A 4 17.49 -23.17 17.83
C GLY A 4 16.53 -23.51 16.70
N GLY A 5 15.38 -24.05 17.08
CA GLY A 5 14.42 -24.63 16.17
C GLY A 5 13.57 -23.59 15.45
N GLU A 6 13.79 -23.43 14.18
CA GLU A 6 12.76 -22.95 13.28
C GLU A 6 11.74 -24.07 13.05
N ARG A 7 10.49 -23.82 13.41
CA ARG A 7 9.38 -24.76 13.15
C ARG A 7 8.98 -24.67 11.69
N PHE A 8 9.49 -25.57 10.88
CA PHE A 8 9.02 -25.75 9.52
C PHE A 8 7.78 -26.66 9.48
N SER A 9 6.74 -26.23 8.78
CA SER A 9 5.51 -27.02 8.60
C SER A 9 5.66 -27.99 7.42
N TYR A 10 6.27 -29.17 7.65
CA TYR A 10 6.47 -30.20 6.62
C TYR A 10 5.50 -31.39 6.73
N LYS A 11 4.33 -31.20 7.33
CA LYS A 11 3.46 -32.32 7.69
C LYS A 11 2.98 -33.16 6.50
N GLU A 12 2.71 -32.56 5.35
CA GLU A 12 2.06 -33.30 4.25
C GLU A 12 3.02 -34.19 3.43
N ASN A 13 4.20 -33.70 3.11
CA ASN A 13 5.16 -34.47 2.33
C ASN A 13 5.85 -35.59 3.14
N LEU A 14 6.04 -35.40 4.44
CA LEU A 14 6.58 -36.42 5.32
C LEU A 14 5.61 -37.60 5.50
N THR A 15 4.30 -37.32 5.54
CA THR A 15 3.26 -38.33 5.72
C THR A 15 3.14 -39.25 4.50
N ALA A 16 3.26 -38.72 3.29
CA ALA A 16 3.20 -39.49 2.05
C ALA A 16 4.42 -40.45 1.92
N SER A 17 5.62 -39.96 2.20
CA SER A 17 6.85 -40.77 2.15
C SER A 17 6.93 -41.84 3.25
N LEU A 18 6.39 -41.57 4.43
CA LEU A 18 6.25 -42.56 5.51
C LEU A 18 5.26 -43.67 5.13
N HIS A 19 4.15 -43.31 4.52
CA HIS A 19 3.14 -44.30 4.11
C HIS A 19 3.65 -45.25 3.02
N GLU A 20 4.39 -44.75 2.06
CA GLU A 20 5.01 -45.53 0.98
C GLU A 20 6.12 -46.46 1.52
N ALA A 21 6.93 -45.99 2.43
CA ALA A 21 7.97 -46.80 3.05
C ALA A 21 7.41 -47.92 3.95
N MET A 22 6.38 -47.66 4.73
CA MET A 22 5.70 -48.65 5.57
C MET A 22 4.97 -49.70 4.73
N SER A 23 4.41 -49.33 3.58
CA SER A 23 3.73 -50.27 2.67
C SER A 23 4.67 -51.15 1.87
N SER A 24 5.95 -50.77 1.71
CA SER A 24 6.97 -51.52 0.96
C SER A 24 7.76 -52.52 1.79
N GLY A 25 7.52 -52.64 3.11
CA GLY A 25 8.17 -53.64 3.99
C GLY A 25 9.68 -53.48 4.13
N ARG A 26 10.19 -52.28 4.02
CA ARG A 26 11.63 -51.97 4.20
C ARG A 26 11.97 -51.75 5.67
N ASP A 27 12.99 -52.44 6.15
CA ASP A 27 13.48 -52.33 7.55
C ASP A 27 14.26 -51.04 7.85
N THR A 28 14.59 -50.25 6.82
CA THR A 28 15.29 -48.97 6.96
C THR A 28 14.65 -47.90 6.11
N LEU A 29 14.26 -46.80 6.73
CA LEU A 29 13.71 -45.62 6.10
C LEU A 29 14.85 -44.61 5.87
N ASP A 30 15.25 -44.43 4.61
CA ASP A 30 16.20 -43.37 4.24
C ASP A 30 15.40 -42.08 3.96
N LEU A 31 15.29 -41.26 5.01
CA LEU A 31 14.62 -39.93 4.92
C LEU A 31 15.67 -38.89 4.47
N SER A 32 15.86 -38.78 3.16
CA SER A 32 16.57 -37.62 2.63
C SER A 32 15.61 -36.42 2.52
N LEU A 33 15.61 -35.60 3.55
CA LEU A 33 14.87 -34.35 3.55
C LEU A 33 15.57 -33.35 2.61
N LYS A 34 15.10 -33.16 1.39
CA LYS A 34 15.53 -32.03 0.56
C LYS A 34 14.81 -30.77 1.04
N VAL A 35 15.43 -30.07 1.97
CA VAL A 35 14.98 -28.73 2.37
C VAL A 35 15.43 -27.76 1.29
N SER A 36 14.51 -27.35 0.43
CA SER A 36 14.76 -26.16 -0.40
C SER A 36 14.67 -24.93 0.50
N PRO A 37 15.70 -24.09 0.59
CA PRO A 37 15.62 -22.88 1.41
C PRO A 37 14.45 -22.01 0.92
N ALA A 38 13.67 -21.49 1.86
CA ALA A 38 12.63 -20.53 1.55
C ALA A 38 13.25 -19.30 0.88
N VAL A 39 12.67 -18.84 -0.22
CA VAL A 39 13.18 -17.69 -0.97
C VAL A 39 12.37 -16.45 -0.59
N PRO A 40 13.01 -15.45 0.05
CA PRO A 40 12.32 -14.24 0.48
C PRO A 40 11.83 -13.42 -0.71
N ILE A 41 10.68 -12.78 -0.53
CA ILE A 41 10.12 -11.83 -1.48
C ILE A 41 10.76 -10.47 -1.21
N ARG A 42 11.32 -9.87 -2.26
CA ARG A 42 11.80 -8.49 -2.27
C ARG A 42 10.94 -7.68 -3.20
N LEU A 43 10.45 -6.53 -2.73
CA LEU A 43 9.62 -5.64 -3.51
C LEU A 43 10.34 -4.31 -3.72
N TYR A 44 10.15 -3.76 -4.90
CA TYR A 44 10.73 -2.50 -5.34
C TYR A 44 9.62 -1.50 -5.60
N THR A 45 9.87 -0.23 -5.32
CA THR A 45 8.84 0.81 -5.40
C THR A 45 9.36 2.11 -6.01
N GLY A 46 8.42 2.98 -6.38
CA GLY A 46 8.65 4.34 -6.79
C GLY A 46 7.33 5.10 -6.78
N ILE A 47 7.39 6.41 -7.00
CA ILE A 47 6.23 7.28 -7.13
C ILE A 47 6.23 7.89 -8.53
N GLN A 48 5.08 7.88 -9.18
CA GLN A 48 4.89 8.63 -10.42
C GLN A 48 4.61 10.08 -10.08
N THR A 49 5.63 10.92 -10.22
CA THR A 49 5.59 12.31 -9.77
C THR A 49 4.71 13.20 -10.65
N ARG A 50 3.72 13.84 -10.01
CA ARG A 50 3.03 15.08 -10.43
C ARG A 50 2.52 15.86 -9.21
N ALA A 51 2.92 15.51 -8.00
CA ALA A 51 2.43 16.07 -6.74
C ALA A 51 3.58 16.33 -5.75
N ALA A 52 3.26 16.82 -4.56
CA ALA A 52 4.21 17.28 -3.56
C ALA A 52 5.04 16.18 -2.89
N VAL A 53 4.63 14.92 -2.99
CA VAL A 53 5.40 13.77 -2.46
C VAL A 53 6.08 13.08 -3.63
N ASP A 54 7.39 13.24 -3.71
CA ASP A 54 8.20 12.72 -4.81
C ASP A 54 9.00 11.48 -4.43
N VAL A 55 9.17 11.21 -3.14
CA VAL A 55 9.99 10.11 -2.60
C VAL A 55 9.36 9.57 -1.33
N PHE A 56 9.41 8.24 -1.15
CA PHE A 56 9.09 7.62 0.13
C PHE A 56 10.28 7.73 1.09
N ASP A 57 10.04 8.23 2.28
CA ASP A 57 10.98 8.24 3.39
C ASP A 57 10.39 7.44 4.56
N SER A 58 10.71 6.15 4.62
CA SER A 58 10.22 5.24 5.64
C SER A 58 8.70 5.27 5.82
N THR A 59 7.97 5.27 4.70
CA THR A 59 6.53 5.46 4.66
C THR A 59 5.80 4.12 4.79
N PRO A 60 4.86 3.95 5.73
CA PRO A 60 4.05 2.73 5.81
C PRO A 60 3.18 2.56 4.57
N VAL A 61 3.20 1.35 4.01
CA VAL A 61 2.36 0.95 2.88
C VAL A 61 1.69 -0.39 3.18
N SER A 62 0.56 -0.61 2.55
CA SER A 62 -0.12 -1.91 2.53
C SER A 62 0.06 -2.58 1.19
N ILE A 63 0.12 -3.91 1.21
CA ILE A 63 0.20 -4.74 0.01
C ILE A 63 -0.98 -5.69 0.01
N ALA A 64 -1.84 -5.55 -0.98
CA ALA A 64 -2.90 -6.51 -1.28
C ALA A 64 -2.32 -7.66 -2.08
N VAL A 65 -2.62 -8.88 -1.69
CA VAL A 65 -2.03 -10.09 -2.26
C VAL A 65 -3.10 -11.12 -2.57
N GLY A 66 -2.98 -11.75 -3.72
CA GLY A 66 -3.84 -12.83 -4.16
C GLY A 66 -3.11 -13.87 -4.99
N THR A 67 -3.76 -14.99 -5.24
CA THR A 67 -3.28 -16.06 -6.14
C THR A 67 -3.89 -15.97 -7.53
N SER A 68 -4.80 -15.03 -7.73
CA SER A 68 -5.44 -14.71 -9.02
C SER A 68 -5.45 -13.20 -9.23
N ALA A 69 -5.39 -12.76 -10.48
CA ALA A 69 -5.41 -11.36 -10.85
C ALA A 69 -6.71 -10.68 -10.36
N GLY A 70 -6.57 -9.54 -9.70
CA GLY A 70 -7.68 -8.75 -9.19
C GLY A 70 -8.40 -9.32 -7.97
N ASP A 71 -8.03 -10.50 -7.48
CA ASP A 71 -8.64 -11.15 -6.32
C ASP A 71 -7.66 -11.18 -5.14
N TYR A 72 -7.77 -10.20 -4.25
CA TYR A 72 -6.86 -10.00 -3.14
C TYR A 72 -7.46 -10.54 -1.85
N THR A 73 -6.93 -11.67 -1.38
CA THR A 73 -7.39 -12.38 -0.19
C THR A 73 -6.50 -12.19 1.02
N GLU A 74 -5.27 -11.72 0.81
CA GLU A 74 -4.31 -11.45 1.89
C GLU A 74 -3.93 -9.98 1.93
N HIS A 75 -3.59 -9.53 3.13
CA HIS A 75 -3.10 -8.20 3.41
C HIS A 75 -1.73 -8.30 4.08
N TRP A 76 -0.71 -7.71 3.46
CA TRP A 76 0.62 -7.58 4.04
C TRP A 76 0.91 -6.12 4.33
N THR A 77 1.86 -5.89 5.22
CA THR A 77 2.35 -4.56 5.58
C THR A 77 3.82 -4.44 5.23
N GLY A 78 4.26 -3.23 4.97
CA GLY A 78 5.65 -2.93 4.72
C GLY A 78 5.95 -1.45 4.88
N THR A 79 7.23 -1.13 4.83
CA THR A 79 7.75 0.24 4.84
C THR A 79 8.40 0.53 3.51
N ALA A 80 7.88 1.51 2.80
CA ALA A 80 8.46 1.99 1.56
C ALA A 80 9.57 3.01 1.84
N THR A 81 10.69 2.81 1.18
CA THR A 81 11.84 3.72 1.16
C THR A 81 12.15 4.09 -0.30
N GLU A 82 13.21 4.85 -0.55
CA GLU A 82 13.64 5.15 -1.91
C GLU A 82 14.05 3.85 -2.64
N GLY A 83 13.15 3.34 -3.46
CA GLY A 83 13.39 2.18 -4.33
C GLY A 83 12.94 0.83 -3.80
N ASP A 84 12.73 0.64 -2.49
CA ASP A 84 12.43 -0.65 -1.88
C ASP A 84 11.18 -0.62 -0.98
N ILE A 85 10.52 -1.78 -0.82
CA ILE A 85 9.54 -2.02 0.24
C ILE A 85 10.06 -3.13 1.13
N LEU A 86 10.30 -2.82 2.40
CA LEU A 86 10.65 -3.78 3.43
C LEU A 86 9.36 -4.38 4.01
N LEU A 87 9.11 -5.65 3.74
CA LEU A 87 7.95 -6.38 4.26
C LEU A 87 8.12 -6.69 5.75
N ASP A 88 7.08 -6.49 6.53
CA ASP A 88 7.01 -6.84 7.94
C ASP A 88 5.68 -7.57 8.26
N PRO A 89 5.74 -8.86 8.62
CA PRO A 89 6.91 -9.74 8.63
C PRO A 89 7.43 -10.09 7.22
N GLU A 90 8.67 -10.56 7.14
CA GLU A 90 9.25 -11.07 5.90
C GLU A 90 8.35 -12.15 5.27
N ARG A 91 8.23 -12.14 3.95
CA ARG A 91 7.38 -13.05 3.17
C ARG A 91 8.20 -13.84 2.18
N TYR A 92 7.71 -15.02 1.83
CA TYR A 92 8.41 -15.98 0.99
C TYR A 92 7.54 -16.41 -0.18
N TYR A 93 8.17 -16.74 -1.30
CA TYR A 93 7.45 -17.29 -2.44
C TYR A 93 6.85 -18.66 -2.09
N PRO A 94 5.65 -18.97 -2.61
CA PRO A 94 5.05 -20.29 -2.49
C PRO A 94 5.98 -21.37 -3.05
N THR A 95 6.16 -22.44 -2.29
CA THR A 95 7.07 -23.54 -2.66
C THR A 95 6.54 -24.42 -3.77
N ASP A 96 5.23 -24.36 -4.03
CA ASP A 96 4.56 -25.05 -5.15
C ASP A 96 4.76 -24.32 -6.48
N GLY A 97 5.40 -23.13 -6.46
CA GLY A 97 5.66 -22.32 -7.64
C GLY A 97 4.45 -21.50 -8.13
N SER A 98 3.35 -21.46 -7.37
CA SER A 98 2.21 -20.62 -7.71
C SER A 98 2.61 -19.14 -7.77
N ALA A 99 1.95 -18.40 -8.68
CA ALA A 99 2.15 -16.97 -8.80
C ALA A 99 1.39 -16.21 -7.72
N LEU A 100 1.99 -15.12 -7.25
CA LEU A 100 1.34 -14.12 -6.44
C LEU A 100 1.04 -12.89 -7.31
N PHE A 101 -0.15 -12.32 -7.13
CA PHE A 101 -0.59 -11.06 -7.71
C PHE A 101 -0.65 -10.03 -6.60
N ILE A 102 0.03 -8.89 -6.77
CA ILE A 102 0.16 -7.91 -5.71
C ILE A 102 -0.13 -6.50 -6.21
N ARG A 103 -0.67 -5.67 -5.31
CA ARG A 103 -0.74 -4.20 -5.43
C ARG A 103 -0.30 -3.58 -4.12
N SER A 104 0.46 -2.50 -4.19
CA SER A 104 0.77 -1.68 -3.02
C SER A 104 -0.09 -0.42 -3.03
N TYR A 105 -0.47 0.05 -1.85
CA TYR A 105 -1.27 1.25 -1.69
C TYR A 105 -0.90 2.02 -0.42
N HIS A 106 -1.15 3.31 -0.48
CA HIS A 106 -0.89 4.28 0.60
C HIS A 106 -2.09 5.26 0.73
N PRO A 107 -2.43 5.71 1.95
CA PRO A 107 -1.91 5.32 3.27
C PRO A 107 -2.19 3.86 3.61
N ALA A 108 -1.34 3.31 4.50
CA ALA A 108 -1.50 1.92 4.92
C ALA A 108 -2.83 1.73 5.69
N ALA A 109 -3.65 0.80 5.22
CA ALA A 109 -4.94 0.48 5.81
C ALA A 109 -5.34 -0.96 5.45
N PRO A 110 -6.14 -1.66 6.26
CA PRO A 110 -6.67 -2.95 5.88
C PRO A 110 -7.68 -2.81 4.73
N HIS A 111 -7.76 -3.82 3.88
CA HIS A 111 -8.83 -3.94 2.88
C HIS A 111 -9.83 -5.04 3.26
N VAL A 112 -11.05 -4.90 2.77
CA VAL A 112 -12.11 -5.91 2.91
C VAL A 112 -12.71 -6.14 1.53
N ASN A 113 -12.69 -7.38 1.05
CA ASN A 113 -13.20 -7.75 -0.27
C ASN A 113 -12.62 -6.90 -1.42
N GLY A 114 -11.33 -6.59 -1.36
CA GLY A 114 -10.67 -5.77 -2.37
C GLY A 114 -11.00 -4.27 -2.33
N GLU A 115 -11.67 -3.77 -1.29
CA GLU A 115 -11.93 -2.35 -1.08
C GLU A 115 -11.18 -1.83 0.15
N VAL A 116 -10.61 -0.63 0.04
CA VAL A 116 -10.04 0.13 1.17
C VAL A 116 -10.92 1.34 1.44
N ARG A 117 -11.18 1.60 2.71
CA ARG A 117 -11.96 2.76 3.16
C ARG A 117 -11.04 3.78 3.81
N TYR A 118 -11.14 5.03 3.40
CA TYR A 118 -10.39 6.15 3.95
C TYR A 118 -11.32 7.25 4.44
N GLU A 119 -11.06 7.76 5.64
CA GLU A 119 -11.64 9.02 6.09
C GLU A 119 -10.85 10.17 5.46
N LEU A 120 -11.55 11.16 4.90
CA LEU A 120 -10.96 12.27 4.17
C LEU A 120 -11.04 13.55 4.99
N THR A 121 -9.88 14.11 5.32
CA THR A 121 -9.73 15.42 5.97
C THR A 121 -9.27 16.50 4.98
N GLY A 122 -8.89 16.08 3.77
CA GLY A 122 -8.36 16.94 2.71
C GLY A 122 -6.84 17.03 2.68
N GLN A 123 -6.16 16.21 3.51
CA GLN A 123 -4.70 16.13 3.56
C GLN A 123 -4.17 14.77 3.12
N GLU A 124 -5.06 13.84 2.83
CA GLU A 124 -4.71 12.48 2.45
C GLU A 124 -4.18 12.44 1.01
N ASP A 125 -3.10 11.71 0.83
CA ASP A 125 -2.56 11.38 -0.48
C ASP A 125 -2.79 9.89 -0.75
N LEU A 126 -3.91 9.57 -1.40
CA LEU A 126 -4.24 8.19 -1.74
C LEU A 126 -3.45 7.76 -2.97
N MET A 127 -2.67 6.71 -2.83
CA MET A 127 -1.87 6.17 -3.91
C MET A 127 -2.10 4.67 -4.08
N LEU A 128 -2.06 4.19 -5.32
CA LEU A 128 -2.19 2.77 -5.68
C LEU A 128 -1.24 2.44 -6.83
N THR A 129 -0.68 1.23 -6.81
CA THR A 129 0.15 0.73 -7.91
C THR A 129 -0.68 -0.05 -8.92
N ASP A 130 -0.14 -0.26 -10.12
CA ASP A 130 -0.64 -1.31 -11.00
C ASP A 130 -0.38 -2.68 -10.36
N GLU A 131 -1.20 -3.66 -10.73
CA GLU A 131 -0.95 -5.04 -10.32
C GLU A 131 0.35 -5.57 -10.93
N ARG A 132 1.10 -6.29 -10.11
CA ARG A 132 2.29 -7.02 -10.52
C ARG A 132 2.17 -8.48 -10.11
N SER A 133 2.76 -9.36 -10.89
CA SER A 133 2.80 -10.78 -10.56
C SER A 133 4.22 -11.30 -10.48
N GLY A 134 4.43 -12.23 -9.54
CA GLY A 134 5.72 -12.88 -9.36
C GLY A 134 5.57 -14.28 -8.79
N SER A 135 6.56 -15.11 -9.01
CA SER A 135 6.61 -16.49 -8.52
C SER A 135 8.04 -16.88 -8.17
N LEU A 136 8.25 -18.08 -7.65
CA LEU A 136 9.58 -18.59 -7.36
C LEU A 136 10.48 -18.61 -8.61
N SER A 137 9.91 -18.90 -9.80
CA SER A 137 10.62 -18.96 -11.08
C SER A 137 10.75 -17.60 -11.78
N ARG A 138 9.84 -16.65 -11.49
CA ARG A 138 9.85 -15.28 -12.02
C ARG A 138 9.66 -14.32 -10.86
N ARG A 139 10.74 -14.01 -10.18
CA ARG A 139 10.72 -13.19 -8.97
C ARG A 139 10.40 -11.73 -9.29
N PHE A 140 9.87 -11.02 -8.29
CA PHE A 140 9.76 -9.57 -8.39
C PHE A 140 11.15 -8.94 -8.55
N ASP A 141 11.25 -7.94 -9.40
CA ASP A 141 12.48 -7.22 -9.72
C ASP A 141 12.23 -5.70 -9.86
N ALA A 142 13.29 -4.94 -9.82
CA ALA A 142 13.24 -3.47 -9.86
C ALA A 142 12.88 -2.89 -11.23
N THR A 143 12.87 -3.69 -12.30
CA THR A 143 12.73 -3.20 -13.67
C THR A 143 11.33 -3.45 -14.21
N GLU A 144 10.89 -4.71 -14.19
CA GLU A 144 9.62 -5.12 -14.83
C GLU A 144 8.46 -5.12 -13.84
N THR A 145 8.73 -5.43 -12.56
CA THR A 145 7.70 -5.64 -11.53
C THR A 145 7.75 -4.62 -10.40
N SER A 146 8.43 -3.51 -10.60
CA SER A 146 8.43 -2.39 -9.65
C SER A 146 7.02 -1.86 -9.42
N LEU A 147 6.69 -1.59 -8.17
CA LEU A 147 5.40 -1.09 -7.70
C LEU A 147 5.41 0.44 -7.74
N ILE A 148 5.04 1.01 -8.89
CA ILE A 148 5.00 2.45 -9.07
C ILE A 148 3.68 3.00 -8.57
N HIS A 149 3.72 3.75 -7.48
CA HIS A 149 2.55 4.38 -6.88
C HIS A 149 2.07 5.57 -7.71
N LYS A 150 0.79 5.59 -8.00
CA LYS A 150 0.09 6.67 -8.73
C LYS A 150 -0.89 7.34 -7.77
N HIS A 151 -0.89 8.66 -7.76
CA HIS A 151 -1.86 9.43 -7.00
C HIS A 151 -3.27 9.23 -7.54
N LEU A 152 -4.22 8.94 -6.67
CA LEU A 152 -5.63 8.74 -7.02
C LEU A 152 -6.45 10.01 -6.86
N LEU A 153 -5.96 10.97 -6.06
CA LEU A 153 -6.63 12.23 -5.80
C LEU A 153 -5.96 13.38 -6.54
N THR A 154 -6.71 14.46 -6.72
CA THR A 154 -6.21 15.71 -7.29
C THR A 154 -5.77 16.65 -6.18
N GLN A 155 -4.52 17.10 -6.23
CA GLN A 155 -4.05 18.18 -5.38
C GLN A 155 -4.59 19.52 -5.88
N LEU A 156 -5.21 20.29 -4.97
CA LEU A 156 -5.69 21.63 -5.24
C LEU A 156 -4.81 22.65 -4.53
N SER A 157 -4.35 23.65 -5.27
CA SER A 157 -3.72 24.83 -4.70
C SER A 157 -4.60 26.06 -4.94
N PHE A 158 -4.69 26.91 -3.93
CA PHE A 158 -5.54 28.09 -3.98
C PHE A 158 -4.70 29.36 -3.99
N ARG A 159 -5.04 30.26 -4.89
CA ARG A 159 -4.46 31.60 -4.93
C ARG A 159 -5.60 32.60 -4.85
N LEU A 160 -5.68 33.31 -3.73
CA LEU A 160 -6.65 34.36 -3.53
C LEU A 160 -6.13 35.65 -4.18
N ARG A 161 -6.98 36.32 -4.96
CA ARG A 161 -6.76 37.65 -5.49
C ARG A 161 -7.88 38.55 -5.05
N VAL A 162 -7.51 39.68 -4.49
CA VAL A 162 -8.48 40.71 -4.11
C VAL A 162 -8.19 41.94 -4.94
N LYS A 163 -9.25 42.57 -5.49
CA LYS A 163 -9.18 43.81 -6.25
C LYS A 163 -10.08 44.83 -5.61
N GLY A 164 -9.53 45.99 -5.27
CA GLY A 164 -10.30 47.06 -4.63
C GLY A 164 -10.79 46.72 -3.24
N ALA A 165 -9.98 45.99 -2.46
CA ALA A 165 -10.32 45.67 -1.08
C ALA A 165 -10.26 46.96 -0.24
N PRO A 166 -11.27 47.17 0.63
CA PRO A 166 -11.19 48.21 1.65
C PRO A 166 -10.05 47.87 2.63
N ASP A 167 -9.39 48.90 3.17
CA ASP A 167 -8.40 48.74 4.21
C ASP A 167 -9.00 48.09 5.46
N GLY A 168 -8.18 47.27 6.14
CA GLY A 168 -8.54 46.66 7.42
C GLY A 168 -9.29 45.31 7.33
N TYR A 169 -9.40 44.71 6.15
CA TYR A 169 -9.93 43.36 6.00
C TYR A 169 -8.83 42.31 6.10
N SER A 170 -9.17 41.16 6.69
CA SER A 170 -8.30 39.97 6.75
C SER A 170 -9.08 38.70 6.39
N VAL A 171 -8.41 37.76 5.74
CA VAL A 171 -8.95 36.42 5.47
C VAL A 171 -8.66 35.54 6.68
N HIS A 172 -9.69 35.13 7.40
CA HIS A 172 -9.57 34.30 8.61
C HIS A 172 -9.75 32.81 8.32
N ALA A 173 -10.46 32.44 7.29
CA ALA A 173 -10.61 31.05 6.90
C ALA A 173 -10.91 30.89 5.40
N VAL A 174 -10.41 29.81 4.83
CA VAL A 174 -10.81 29.31 3.51
C VAL A 174 -11.32 27.89 3.69
N LYS A 175 -12.54 27.63 3.23
CA LYS A 175 -13.20 26.32 3.37
C LYS A 175 -13.71 25.84 2.02
N LEU A 176 -13.57 24.55 1.76
CA LEU A 176 -14.29 23.85 0.70
C LEU A 176 -15.48 23.12 1.30
N ASN A 177 -16.66 23.36 0.75
CA ASN A 177 -17.89 22.74 1.21
C ASN A 177 -18.34 21.65 0.22
N GLY A 178 -19.08 20.67 0.73
CA GLY A 178 -19.69 19.63 -0.10
C GLY A 178 -18.73 18.55 -0.55
N LEU A 179 -17.61 18.36 0.13
CA LEU A 179 -16.68 17.26 -0.11
C LEU A 179 -17.14 16.02 0.67
N ALA A 180 -17.01 14.85 0.06
CA ALA A 180 -17.25 13.61 0.77
C ALA A 180 -16.22 13.43 1.90
N SER A 181 -16.68 13.00 3.07
CA SER A 181 -15.83 12.76 4.22
C SER A 181 -15.14 11.38 4.19
N VAL A 182 -15.54 10.54 3.25
CA VAL A 182 -15.02 9.17 3.11
C VAL A 182 -14.83 8.84 1.64
N ALA A 183 -13.77 8.10 1.33
CA ALA A 183 -13.58 7.46 0.04
C ALA A 183 -13.44 5.95 0.19
N LYS A 184 -14.00 5.19 -0.74
CA LYS A 184 -13.69 3.80 -0.98
C LYS A 184 -12.80 3.70 -2.21
N VAL A 185 -11.72 2.94 -2.09
CA VAL A 185 -10.79 2.66 -3.18
C VAL A 185 -10.91 1.18 -3.53
N SER A 186 -11.27 0.90 -4.76
CA SER A 186 -11.26 -0.45 -5.31
C SER A 186 -9.84 -0.85 -5.69
N LEU A 187 -9.36 -1.95 -5.13
CA LEU A 187 -8.01 -2.45 -5.43
C LEU A 187 -7.92 -3.16 -6.79
N SER A 188 -9.03 -3.55 -7.39
CA SER A 188 -9.02 -4.22 -8.68
C SER A 188 -8.75 -3.28 -9.86
N ASP A 189 -9.32 -2.08 -9.82
CA ASP A 189 -9.27 -1.10 -10.93
C ASP A 189 -8.76 0.29 -10.52
N GLY A 190 -8.66 0.56 -9.20
CA GLY A 190 -8.24 1.85 -8.68
C GLY A 190 -9.35 2.91 -8.67
N GLU A 191 -10.61 2.51 -8.87
CA GLU A 191 -11.73 3.44 -8.78
C GLU A 191 -11.84 4.01 -7.36
N VAL A 192 -12.01 5.33 -7.27
CA VAL A 192 -12.25 6.05 -6.02
C VAL A 192 -13.70 6.49 -5.98
N VAL A 193 -14.48 5.90 -5.09
CA VAL A 193 -15.89 6.22 -4.91
C VAL A 193 -16.05 7.04 -3.64
N PRO A 194 -16.47 8.32 -3.74
CA PRO A 194 -16.83 9.11 -2.57
C PRO A 194 -18.10 8.55 -1.94
N VAL A 195 -18.09 8.37 -0.62
CA VAL A 195 -19.20 7.82 0.14
C VAL A 195 -19.44 8.61 1.41
N GLY A 196 -20.64 8.45 1.98
CA GLY A 196 -21.01 9.12 3.23
C GLY A 196 -21.56 10.52 3.02
N GLU A 197 -21.64 11.26 4.12
CA GLU A 197 -22.13 12.64 4.12
C GLU A 197 -21.06 13.59 3.61
N THR A 198 -21.50 14.71 3.06
CA THR A 198 -20.60 15.79 2.65
C THR A 198 -20.22 16.64 3.86
N SER A 199 -18.95 17.01 3.93
CA SER A 199 -18.40 17.85 4.98
C SER A 199 -17.72 19.09 4.39
N SER A 200 -17.28 19.98 5.28
CA SER A 200 -16.43 21.11 4.93
C SER A 200 -15.00 20.82 5.30
N VAL A 201 -14.08 20.99 4.36
CA VAL A 201 -12.64 20.90 4.59
C VAL A 201 -12.11 22.33 4.79
N ILE A 202 -11.40 22.55 5.90
CA ILE A 202 -10.73 23.81 6.18
C ILE A 202 -9.37 23.77 5.50
N ILE A 203 -9.17 24.63 4.49
CA ILE A 203 -7.90 24.76 3.77
C ILE A 203 -6.96 25.68 4.53
N TYR A 204 -7.50 26.73 5.09
CA TYR A 204 -6.78 27.69 5.92
C TYR A 204 -7.67 28.16 7.06
N SER A 205 -7.11 28.26 8.24
CA SER A 205 -7.72 28.90 9.41
C SER A 205 -6.65 29.66 10.16
N SER A 206 -6.95 30.88 10.57
CA SER A 206 -6.04 31.66 11.39
C SER A 206 -6.26 31.29 12.87
N ASP A 207 -5.29 30.65 13.47
CA ASP A 207 -5.34 30.20 14.86
C ASP A 207 -5.09 31.34 15.87
N ASP A 208 -4.42 32.41 15.41
CA ASP A 208 -4.08 33.59 16.21
C ASP A 208 -5.14 34.73 16.17
N GLY A 209 -6.20 34.52 15.38
CA GLY A 209 -7.26 35.50 15.19
C GLY A 209 -6.88 36.71 14.33
N ASN A 210 -5.65 36.80 13.82
CA ASN A 210 -5.20 37.96 13.04
C ASN A 210 -5.54 37.86 11.55
N GLY A 211 -5.62 36.62 11.01
CA GLY A 211 -5.86 36.37 9.61
C GLY A 211 -4.74 36.85 8.67
N ILE A 212 -4.92 36.59 7.37
CA ILE A 212 -4.04 37.12 6.33
C ILE A 212 -4.57 38.50 5.95
N PRO A 213 -3.83 39.60 6.12
CA PRO A 213 -4.27 40.93 5.71
C PRO A 213 -4.57 40.96 4.21
N VAL A 214 -5.69 41.52 3.85
CA VAL A 214 -6.07 41.72 2.47
C VAL A 214 -5.45 43.01 1.98
N VAL A 215 -4.44 42.88 1.11
CA VAL A 215 -3.84 44.03 0.39
C VAL A 215 -4.18 43.90 -1.08
N ASP A 216 -4.22 45.04 -1.78
CA ASP A 216 -4.50 45.01 -3.22
C ASP A 216 -3.37 44.23 -3.93
N GLY A 217 -3.73 43.08 -4.46
CA GLY A 217 -2.76 42.15 -5.05
C GLY A 217 -3.07 40.68 -4.81
N VAL A 218 -2.02 39.87 -4.73
CA VAL A 218 -2.08 38.42 -4.53
C VAL A 218 -1.79 38.10 -3.08
N VAL A 219 -2.73 37.41 -2.43
CA VAL A 219 -2.52 36.75 -1.16
C VAL A 219 -2.11 35.31 -1.45
N THR A 220 -0.90 34.93 -1.13
CA THR A 220 -0.37 33.57 -1.29
C THR A 220 -0.31 32.88 0.06
#